data_600ffcbcdacf30f29d55d8d9fc318b50
#
_entry.id   600ffcbcdacf30f29d55d8d9fc318b50
#
_cell.length_a   1.000
_cell.length_b   1.000
_cell.length_c   1.000
_cell.angle_alpha   90.00
_cell.angle_beta   90.00
_cell.angle_gamma   90.00
#
_symmetry.space_group_name_H-M   'P 1'
#
loop_
_entity.id
_entity.type
_entity.pdbx_description
1 polymer ?
#
loop_
_entity_poly.entity_id
_entity_poly.type
_entity_poly.pdbx_seq_one_letter_code
_entity_poly.pdbx_strand_id
1 'polypeptide(L)'
;EFLDEKRSCGCIREFLDWETGRPEHGGDLFLLRAFTKTYAMAGLRLGYGFCTSRELLERMEENWQPWSVSIPAQEAGYAALSEERIPFLKKMRETVAKERQYLSDGLTKAGFTVFHSDANFLLFKDFKTGQESLLYEYFLERGILIRSCRNYRLLDRRFYRICVRSHEENREFLEILKDYS
;
A
#
# COMPACT_ATOMS: atom_id res chain seq x y z
N GLU A 1 6.08 1.96 0.18
CA GLU A 1 6.32 1.96 -1.27
C GLU A 1 5.85 3.26 -1.96
N PHE A 2 4.78 3.90 -1.47
CA PHE A 2 4.17 5.10 -2.08
C PHE A 2 4.55 6.42 -1.37
N LEU A 3 5.35 6.34 -0.33
CA LEU A 3 5.91 7.50 0.36
C LEU A 3 7.01 8.16 -0.49
N ASP A 4 7.17 9.48 -0.34
CA ASP A 4 8.34 10.17 -0.86
C ASP A 4 9.64 9.69 -0.18
N GLU A 5 10.80 10.11 -0.70
CA GLU A 5 12.08 9.67 -0.17
C GLU A 5 12.30 10.03 1.30
N LYS A 6 11.73 11.14 1.77
CA LYS A 6 11.88 11.61 3.16
C LYS A 6 10.98 10.84 4.13
N ARG A 7 9.85 10.33 3.67
CA ARG A 7 8.84 9.61 4.47
C ARG A 7 8.86 8.10 4.23
N SER A 8 9.62 7.65 3.25
CA SER A 8 9.80 6.23 2.97
C SER A 8 10.76 5.62 3.99
N CYS A 9 10.56 4.34 4.33
CA CYS A 9 11.60 3.54 5.00
C CYS A 9 12.89 3.42 4.16
N GLY A 10 13.01 4.12 3.03
CA GLY A 10 14.28 4.40 2.38
C GLY A 10 15.18 5.32 3.21
N CYS A 11 14.60 6.06 4.17
CA CYS A 11 15.32 6.72 5.25
C CYS A 11 15.75 5.74 6.35
N ILE A 12 16.04 4.49 6.00
CA ILE A 12 16.69 3.54 6.91
C ILE A 12 17.97 4.14 7.49
N ARG A 13 18.56 5.06 6.75
CA ARG A 13 19.70 5.90 7.17
C ARG A 13 19.43 6.67 8.45
N GLU A 14 18.21 7.10 8.71
CA GLU A 14 17.81 7.83 9.92
C GLU A 14 17.68 6.92 11.14
N PHE A 15 17.66 5.61 10.92
CA PHE A 15 17.55 4.61 11.99
C PHE A 15 18.84 3.84 12.24
N LEU A 16 19.86 4.06 11.41
CA LEU A 16 21.14 3.37 11.52
C LEU A 16 22.25 4.35 11.91
N ASP A 17 22.99 3.96 12.93
CA ASP A 17 24.31 4.53 13.18
C ASP A 17 25.23 4.23 12.00
N TRP A 18 25.82 5.28 11.42
CA TRP A 18 26.62 5.19 10.19
C TRP A 18 27.95 4.46 10.36
N GLU A 19 28.52 4.49 11.56
CA GLU A 19 29.80 3.87 11.85
C GLU A 19 29.65 2.38 12.11
N THR A 20 28.57 1.99 12.78
CA THR A 20 28.33 0.61 13.20
C THR A 20 27.35 -0.15 12.28
N GLY A 21 26.55 0.56 11.47
CA GLY A 21 25.48 -0.02 10.67
C GLY A 21 24.34 -0.61 11.50
N ARG A 22 24.25 -0.29 12.79
CA ARG A 22 23.24 -0.77 13.74
C ARG A 22 22.17 0.28 13.99
N PRO A 23 20.96 -0.13 14.41
CA PRO A 23 19.93 0.81 14.82
C PRO A 23 20.41 1.73 15.97
N GLU A 24 20.20 3.03 15.87
CA GLU A 24 20.61 4.04 16.87
C GLU A 24 20.07 3.73 18.28
N HIS A 25 18.91 3.10 18.37
CA HIS A 25 18.26 2.77 19.65
C HIS A 25 18.54 1.34 20.14
N GLY A 26 19.50 0.66 19.54
CA GLY A 26 19.78 -0.75 19.80
C GLY A 26 18.72 -1.70 19.23
N GLY A 27 18.99 -3.02 19.31
CA GLY A 27 18.15 -4.07 18.73
C GLY A 27 18.42 -4.32 17.26
N ASP A 28 17.56 -5.14 16.65
CA ASP A 28 17.68 -5.52 15.25
C ASP A 28 16.59 -4.85 14.41
N LEU A 29 16.95 -4.42 13.21
CA LEU A 29 16.02 -3.87 12.23
C LEU A 29 15.83 -4.89 11.10
N PHE A 30 14.58 -5.21 10.79
CA PHE A 30 14.21 -6.01 9.64
C PHE A 30 13.23 -5.24 8.75
N LEU A 31 13.64 -4.86 7.56
CA LEU A 31 12.85 -4.14 6.57
C LEU A 31 12.41 -5.07 5.45
N LEU A 32 11.10 -5.17 5.23
CA LEU A 32 10.52 -5.91 4.12
C LEU A 32 10.08 -4.98 2.98
N ARG A 33 10.40 -5.37 1.76
CA ARG A 33 9.94 -4.72 0.53
C ARG A 33 9.29 -5.74 -0.40
N ALA A 34 8.27 -5.30 -1.12
CA ALA A 34 7.57 -6.14 -2.09
C ALA A 34 7.45 -5.44 -3.45
N PHE A 35 7.54 -6.21 -4.52
CA PHE A 35 7.33 -5.72 -5.88
C PHE A 35 5.85 -5.74 -6.30
N THR A 36 5.01 -6.31 -5.45
CA THR A 36 3.59 -6.61 -5.71
C THR A 36 2.78 -5.40 -6.21
N LYS A 37 2.94 -4.23 -5.58
CA LYS A 37 2.12 -3.04 -5.86
C LYS A 37 2.83 -2.06 -6.77
N THR A 38 4.01 -1.59 -6.38
CA THR A 38 4.79 -0.57 -7.09
C THR A 38 5.09 -0.97 -8.54
N TYR A 39 5.36 -2.25 -8.78
CA TYR A 39 5.70 -2.78 -10.10
C TYR A 39 4.61 -3.68 -10.70
N ALA A 40 3.43 -3.74 -10.09
CA ALA A 40 2.32 -4.61 -10.52
C ALA A 40 2.69 -6.11 -10.68
N MET A 41 3.68 -6.59 -9.91
CA MET A 41 4.22 -7.95 -10.00
C MET A 41 3.59 -8.92 -8.99
N ALA A 42 2.27 -8.84 -8.78
CA ALA A 42 1.60 -9.67 -7.78
C ALA A 42 1.73 -11.18 -8.05
N GLY A 43 1.70 -11.58 -9.31
CA GLY A 43 1.80 -12.98 -9.75
C GLY A 43 3.20 -13.57 -9.60
N LEU A 44 4.26 -12.77 -9.65
CA LEU A 44 5.65 -13.23 -9.57
C LEU A 44 6.09 -13.58 -8.14
N ARG A 45 5.32 -13.19 -7.13
CA ARG A 45 5.60 -13.50 -5.71
C ARG A 45 7.00 -13.07 -5.26
N LEU A 46 7.44 -11.88 -5.67
CA LEU A 46 8.76 -11.35 -5.39
C LEU A 46 8.72 -10.27 -4.31
N GLY A 47 9.66 -10.36 -3.40
CA GLY A 47 9.98 -9.37 -2.38
C GLY A 47 11.42 -9.55 -1.92
N TYR A 48 11.90 -8.63 -1.10
CA TYR A 48 13.21 -8.75 -0.47
C TYR A 48 13.18 -8.16 0.93
N GLY A 49 14.10 -8.61 1.75
CA GLY A 49 14.31 -8.10 3.09
C GLY A 49 15.71 -7.52 3.25
N PHE A 50 15.83 -6.56 4.15
CA PHE A 50 17.08 -6.08 4.67
C PHE A 50 17.07 -6.26 6.19
N CYS A 51 18.15 -6.82 6.75
CA CYS A 51 18.27 -7.07 8.18
C CYS A 51 19.63 -6.63 8.69
N THR A 52 19.68 -6.02 9.88
CA THR A 52 20.92 -5.65 10.55
C THR A 52 21.49 -6.80 11.38
N SER A 53 20.70 -7.84 11.67
CA SER A 53 21.12 -9.01 12.42
C SER A 53 21.57 -10.14 11.49
N ARG A 54 22.85 -10.45 11.52
CA ARG A 54 23.41 -11.59 10.79
C ARG A 54 22.89 -12.92 11.31
N GLU A 55 22.79 -13.06 12.64
CA GLU A 55 22.26 -14.28 13.26
C GLU A 55 20.82 -14.57 12.81
N LEU A 56 19.98 -13.52 12.74
CA LEU A 56 18.61 -13.67 12.27
C LEU A 56 18.58 -14.12 10.79
N LEU A 57 19.42 -13.55 9.92
CA LEU A 57 19.53 -13.95 8.53
C LEU A 57 19.97 -15.41 8.37
N GLU A 58 21.00 -15.84 9.09
CA GLU A 58 21.48 -17.23 9.08
C GLU A 58 20.38 -18.21 9.51
N ARG A 59 19.65 -17.92 10.59
CA ARG A 59 18.49 -18.72 11.02
C ARG A 59 17.34 -18.75 10.01
N MET A 60 17.13 -17.67 9.27
CA MET A 60 16.16 -17.65 8.18
C MET A 60 16.61 -18.50 7.01
N GLU A 61 17.89 -18.47 6.64
CA GLU A 61 18.47 -19.28 5.57
C GLU A 61 18.38 -20.77 5.85
N GLU A 62 18.62 -21.22 7.09
CA GLU A 62 18.46 -22.60 7.52
C GLU A 62 17.03 -23.14 7.33
N ASN A 63 16.03 -22.26 7.40
CA ASN A 63 14.62 -22.59 7.26
C ASN A 63 14.04 -22.20 5.89
N TRP A 64 14.88 -21.74 4.96
CA TRP A 64 14.42 -21.29 3.66
C TRP A 64 14.10 -22.45 2.74
N GLN A 65 12.97 -22.36 2.04
CA GLN A 65 12.62 -23.34 1.03
C GLN A 65 13.57 -23.20 -0.18
N PRO A 66 14.26 -24.27 -0.60
CA PRO A 66 15.07 -24.24 -1.83
C PRO A 66 14.23 -23.81 -3.04
N TRP A 67 14.86 -23.07 -3.94
CA TRP A 67 14.23 -22.60 -5.21
C TRP A 67 12.99 -21.73 -5.00
N SER A 68 12.91 -21.01 -3.88
CA SER A 68 11.77 -20.16 -3.50
C SER A 68 11.48 -19.00 -4.46
N VAL A 69 12.47 -18.57 -5.24
CA VAL A 69 12.34 -17.47 -6.22
C VAL A 69 12.57 -18.02 -7.63
N SER A 70 11.55 -17.94 -8.49
CA SER A 70 11.63 -18.40 -9.87
C SER A 70 12.54 -17.51 -10.71
N ILE A 71 13.15 -18.06 -11.79
CA ILE A 71 14.00 -17.30 -12.71
C ILE A 71 13.27 -16.07 -13.29
N PRO A 72 12.01 -16.16 -13.77
CA PRO A 72 11.29 -14.98 -14.24
C PRO A 72 11.12 -13.89 -13.16
N ALA A 73 10.94 -14.29 -11.89
CA ALA A 73 10.85 -13.34 -10.79
C ALA A 73 12.18 -12.63 -10.52
N GLN A 74 13.31 -13.36 -10.61
CA GLN A 74 14.64 -12.78 -10.45
C GLN A 74 14.94 -11.76 -11.55
N GLU A 75 14.73 -12.10 -12.81
CA GLU A 75 14.94 -11.21 -13.95
C GLU A 75 14.06 -9.95 -13.87
N ALA A 76 12.79 -10.12 -13.51
CA ALA A 76 11.89 -9.00 -13.28
C ALA A 76 12.35 -8.11 -12.11
N GLY A 77 12.90 -8.70 -11.05
CA GLY A 77 13.50 -7.99 -9.93
C GLY A 77 14.69 -7.14 -10.32
N TYR A 78 15.62 -7.69 -11.09
CA TYR A 78 16.77 -6.95 -11.63
C TYR A 78 16.32 -5.76 -12.48
N ALA A 79 15.39 -5.99 -13.40
CA ALA A 79 14.84 -4.92 -14.23
C ALA A 79 14.15 -3.83 -13.41
N ALA A 80 13.41 -4.21 -12.36
CA ALA A 80 12.69 -3.28 -11.49
C ALA A 80 13.62 -2.43 -10.61
N LEU A 81 14.79 -2.93 -10.25
CA LEU A 81 15.77 -2.24 -9.41
C LEU A 81 16.80 -1.45 -10.21
N SER A 82 16.75 -1.46 -11.55
CA SER A 82 17.67 -0.69 -12.38
C SER A 82 17.47 0.83 -12.18
N GLU A 83 18.55 1.60 -12.33
CA GLU A 83 18.53 3.07 -12.21
C GLU A 83 17.59 3.72 -13.23
N GLU A 84 17.39 3.12 -14.39
CA GLU A 84 16.46 3.57 -15.42
C GLU A 84 15.00 3.65 -14.92
N ARG A 85 14.67 2.99 -13.81
CA ARG A 85 13.34 3.00 -13.21
C ARG A 85 13.08 4.15 -12.24
N ILE A 86 14.09 4.91 -11.86
CA ILE A 86 13.96 6.03 -10.92
C ILE A 86 12.92 7.06 -11.42
N PRO A 87 12.92 7.52 -12.68
CA PRO A 87 11.90 8.44 -13.18
C PRO A 87 10.48 7.87 -13.14
N PHE A 88 10.33 6.58 -13.44
CA PHE A 88 9.05 5.88 -13.35
C PHE A 88 8.53 5.87 -11.91
N LEU A 89 9.36 5.53 -10.93
CA LEU A 89 8.97 5.50 -9.52
C LEU A 89 8.53 6.88 -9.02
N LYS A 90 9.25 7.93 -9.41
CA LYS A 90 8.89 9.31 -9.06
C LYS A 90 7.52 9.67 -9.64
N LYS A 91 7.32 9.47 -10.94
CA LYS A 91 6.05 9.76 -11.61
C LYS A 91 4.88 8.95 -11.01
N MET A 92 5.10 7.67 -10.72
CA MET A 92 4.09 6.80 -10.10
C MET A 92 3.68 7.33 -8.72
N ARG A 93 4.63 7.70 -7.86
CA ARG A 93 4.35 8.27 -6.53
C ARG A 93 3.56 9.58 -6.61
N GLU A 94 3.96 10.48 -7.50
CA GLU A 94 3.27 11.76 -7.74
C GLU A 94 1.82 11.51 -8.21
N THR A 95 1.63 10.60 -9.16
CA THR A 95 0.30 10.24 -9.67
C THR A 95 -0.57 9.66 -8.56
N VAL A 96 -0.07 8.67 -7.80
CA VAL A 96 -0.84 8.06 -6.71
C VAL A 96 -1.17 9.09 -5.62
N ALA A 97 -0.25 9.98 -5.29
CA ALA A 97 -0.50 11.03 -4.29
C ALA A 97 -1.61 11.99 -4.74
N LYS A 98 -1.58 12.43 -6.00
CA LYS A 98 -2.60 13.29 -6.60
C LYS A 98 -3.98 12.62 -6.62
N GLU A 99 -4.05 11.39 -7.10
CA GLU A 99 -5.31 10.66 -7.21
C GLU A 99 -5.86 10.26 -5.83
N ARG A 100 -5.00 9.95 -4.86
CA ARG A 100 -5.40 9.72 -3.48
C ARG A 100 -6.04 10.97 -2.86
N GLN A 101 -5.45 12.14 -3.09
CA GLN A 101 -6.01 13.40 -2.61
C GLN A 101 -7.37 13.68 -3.27
N TYR A 102 -7.48 13.49 -4.59
CA TYR A 102 -8.73 13.64 -5.32
C TYR A 102 -9.86 12.77 -4.75
N LEU A 103 -9.60 11.49 -4.51
CA LEU A 103 -10.56 10.57 -3.88
C LEU A 103 -10.90 10.98 -2.46
N SER A 104 -9.91 11.38 -1.65
CA SER A 104 -10.10 11.82 -0.28
C SER A 104 -11.02 13.04 -0.21
N ASP A 105 -10.77 14.03 -1.06
CA ASP A 105 -11.60 15.24 -1.13
C ASP A 105 -13.03 14.93 -1.57
N GLY A 106 -13.19 14.05 -2.57
CA GLY A 106 -14.49 13.61 -3.06
C GLY A 106 -15.31 12.89 -1.98
N LEU A 107 -14.70 11.94 -1.28
CA LEU A 107 -15.34 11.22 -0.16
C LEU A 107 -15.71 12.18 0.99
N THR A 108 -14.82 13.10 1.34
CA THR A 108 -15.06 14.09 2.40
C THR A 108 -16.24 15.00 2.03
N LYS A 109 -16.29 15.51 0.79
CA LYS A 109 -17.42 16.30 0.27
C LYS A 109 -18.72 15.53 0.27
N ALA A 110 -18.66 14.21 0.04
CA ALA A 110 -19.82 13.33 0.11
C ALA A 110 -20.23 12.97 1.56
N GLY A 111 -19.57 13.50 2.59
CA GLY A 111 -19.92 13.34 4.00
C GLY A 111 -19.33 12.10 4.69
N PHE A 112 -18.34 11.46 4.11
CA PHE A 112 -17.61 10.36 4.73
C PHE A 112 -16.43 10.87 5.55
N THR A 113 -16.09 10.17 6.61
CA THR A 113 -14.85 10.42 7.34
C THR A 113 -13.71 9.63 6.70
N VAL A 114 -12.74 10.32 6.14
CA VAL A 114 -11.56 9.72 5.50
C VAL A 114 -10.38 9.75 6.44
N PHE A 115 -9.71 8.61 6.60
CA PHE A 115 -8.50 8.50 7.41
C PHE A 115 -7.26 8.80 6.57
N HIS A 116 -6.28 9.44 7.19
CA HIS A 116 -5.00 9.74 6.52
C HIS A 116 -4.36 8.45 5.97
N SER A 117 -3.82 8.55 4.76
CA SER A 117 -3.15 7.44 4.09
C SER A 117 -1.99 7.93 3.24
N ASP A 118 -0.88 7.23 3.32
CA ASP A 118 0.27 7.37 2.42
C ASP A 118 0.36 6.17 1.45
N ALA A 119 -0.60 5.25 1.52
CA ALA A 119 -0.67 4.07 0.66
C ALA A 119 -1.43 4.34 -0.66
N ASN A 120 -1.53 3.31 -1.49
CA ASN A 120 -2.35 3.30 -2.70
C ASN A 120 -3.81 2.92 -2.44
N PHE A 121 -4.29 3.17 -1.23
CA PHE A 121 -5.68 2.96 -0.83
C PHE A 121 -6.09 3.96 0.25
N LEU A 122 -7.40 4.17 0.40
CA LEU A 122 -7.99 4.96 1.47
C LEU A 122 -8.87 4.07 2.36
N LEU A 123 -8.77 4.29 3.67
CA LEU A 123 -9.75 3.83 4.65
C LEU A 123 -10.72 4.98 4.93
N PHE A 124 -12.01 4.70 4.92
CA PHE A 124 -13.02 5.68 5.24
C PHE A 124 -14.21 5.06 5.99
N LYS A 125 -14.99 5.90 6.64
CA LYS A 125 -16.13 5.49 7.44
C LYS A 125 -17.39 6.22 7.00
N ASP A 126 -18.47 5.45 6.86
CA ASP A 126 -19.81 5.96 6.64
C ASP A 126 -20.50 6.23 7.98
N PHE A 127 -20.91 7.46 8.22
CA PHE A 127 -21.72 7.85 9.38
C PHE A 127 -23.18 8.18 9.02
N LYS A 128 -23.53 8.18 7.73
CA LYS A 128 -24.85 8.60 7.25
C LYS A 128 -25.95 7.60 7.61
N THR A 129 -25.64 6.33 7.60
CA THR A 129 -26.62 5.21 7.64
C THR A 129 -26.73 4.54 9.01
N GLY A 130 -26.31 5.18 10.10
CA GLY A 130 -26.38 4.60 11.44
C GLY A 130 -25.43 3.41 11.63
N GLN A 131 -25.91 2.29 12.21
CA GLN A 131 -25.06 1.13 12.51
C GLN A 131 -24.87 0.18 11.34
N GLU A 132 -25.71 0.22 10.33
CA GLU A 132 -25.65 -0.67 9.15
C GLU A 132 -25.52 0.15 7.87
N SER A 133 -24.29 0.27 7.37
CA SER A 133 -24.05 0.86 6.06
C SER A 133 -24.24 -0.18 4.96
N LEU A 134 -25.02 0.16 3.95
CA LEU A 134 -25.26 -0.66 2.76
C LEU A 134 -24.36 -0.25 1.58
N LEU A 135 -23.33 0.52 1.82
CA LEU A 135 -22.45 1.05 0.78
C LEU A 135 -21.77 -0.04 -0.05
N TYR A 136 -21.43 -1.18 0.56
CA TYR A 136 -20.85 -2.31 -0.15
C TYR A 136 -21.83 -2.88 -1.19
N GLU A 137 -23.05 -3.15 -0.77
CA GLU A 137 -24.12 -3.68 -1.60
C GLU A 137 -24.49 -2.69 -2.72
N TYR A 138 -24.59 -1.41 -2.38
CA TYR A 138 -24.87 -0.33 -3.30
C TYR A 138 -23.87 -0.27 -4.46
N PHE A 139 -22.57 -0.36 -4.17
CA PHE A 139 -21.52 -0.38 -5.20
C PHE A 139 -21.47 -1.72 -5.95
N LEU A 140 -21.69 -2.84 -5.27
CA LEU A 140 -21.69 -4.16 -5.89
C LEU A 140 -22.76 -4.28 -6.98
N GLU A 141 -23.97 -3.77 -6.73
CA GLU A 141 -25.05 -3.72 -7.70
C GLU A 141 -24.73 -2.88 -8.95
N ARG A 142 -23.76 -1.95 -8.81
CA ARG A 142 -23.27 -1.08 -9.90
C ARG A 142 -21.96 -1.56 -10.51
N GLY A 143 -21.58 -2.80 -10.23
CA GLY A 143 -20.37 -3.43 -10.79
C GLY A 143 -19.06 -2.96 -10.18
N ILE A 144 -19.09 -2.22 -9.07
CA ILE A 144 -17.90 -1.74 -8.35
C ILE A 144 -17.72 -2.53 -7.06
N LEU A 145 -16.57 -3.19 -6.94
CA LEU A 145 -16.23 -3.92 -5.72
C LEU A 145 -15.36 -3.05 -4.79
N ILE A 146 -15.94 -2.64 -3.65
CA ILE A 146 -15.21 -2.00 -2.57
C ILE A 146 -14.90 -3.01 -1.46
N ARG A 147 -13.90 -2.75 -0.63
CA ARG A 147 -13.56 -3.64 0.49
C ARG A 147 -14.31 -3.24 1.75
N SER A 148 -15.25 -4.06 2.22
CA SER A 148 -15.80 -3.96 3.57
C SER A 148 -14.75 -4.39 4.60
N CYS A 149 -14.56 -3.58 5.65
CA CYS A 149 -13.58 -3.83 6.71
C CYS A 149 -14.19 -4.47 7.96
N ARG A 150 -15.43 -4.94 7.89
CA ARG A 150 -16.16 -5.55 9.02
C ARG A 150 -15.46 -6.73 9.71
N ASN A 151 -14.55 -7.38 9.01
CA ASN A 151 -13.78 -8.52 9.52
C ASN A 151 -12.44 -8.13 10.17
N TYR A 152 -12.13 -6.84 10.23
CA TYR A 152 -10.96 -6.36 10.95
C TYR A 152 -11.31 -6.14 12.42
N ARG A 153 -10.39 -6.53 13.30
CA ARG A 153 -10.55 -6.25 14.73
C ARG A 153 -10.68 -4.74 14.96
N LEU A 154 -11.65 -4.33 15.75
CA LEU A 154 -11.99 -2.94 16.10
C LEU A 154 -12.64 -2.11 14.97
N LEU A 155 -12.93 -2.70 13.81
CA LEU A 155 -13.72 -2.03 12.78
C LEU A 155 -15.10 -2.67 12.66
N ASP A 156 -16.10 -1.84 12.37
CA ASP A 156 -17.50 -2.27 12.18
C ASP A 156 -17.90 -2.25 10.68
N ARG A 157 -19.20 -2.47 10.40
CA ARG A 157 -19.75 -2.53 9.04
C ARG A 157 -19.72 -1.20 8.29
N ARG A 158 -19.42 -0.09 8.95
CA ARG A 158 -19.33 1.25 8.36
C ARG A 158 -17.96 1.56 7.79
N PHE A 159 -16.95 0.73 8.05
CA PHE A 159 -15.60 0.95 7.55
C PHE A 159 -15.37 0.27 6.23
N TYR A 160 -14.84 1.04 5.28
CA TYR A 160 -14.55 0.59 3.93
C TYR A 160 -13.16 1.00 3.50
N ARG A 161 -12.62 0.24 2.55
CA ARG A 161 -11.34 0.54 1.92
C ARG A 161 -11.48 0.48 0.40
N ILE A 162 -10.96 1.50 -0.28
CA ILE A 162 -10.89 1.56 -1.74
C ILE A 162 -9.46 1.74 -2.21
N CYS A 163 -9.13 1.21 -3.40
CA CYS A 163 -7.86 1.46 -4.06
C CYS A 163 -7.85 2.85 -4.71
N VAL A 164 -6.67 3.47 -4.75
CA VAL A 164 -6.40 4.58 -5.66
C VAL A 164 -6.15 3.98 -7.05
N ARG A 165 -6.94 4.37 -8.03
CA ARG A 165 -6.92 3.85 -9.40
C ARG A 165 -6.62 4.96 -10.41
N SER A 166 -6.91 4.74 -11.70
CA SER A 166 -6.82 5.79 -12.72
C SER A 166 -7.79 6.93 -12.43
N HIS A 167 -7.53 8.11 -12.98
CA HIS A 167 -8.40 9.26 -12.78
C HIS A 167 -9.84 8.99 -13.26
N GLU A 168 -9.99 8.29 -14.38
CA GLU A 168 -11.29 7.92 -14.95
C GLU A 168 -12.08 7.03 -13.99
N GLU A 169 -11.46 5.98 -13.46
CA GLU A 169 -12.10 5.06 -12.52
C GLU A 169 -12.43 5.72 -11.17
N ASN A 170 -11.53 6.58 -10.68
CA ASN A 170 -11.76 7.35 -9.45
C ASN A 170 -12.91 8.35 -9.62
N ARG A 171 -13.02 8.98 -10.79
CA ARG A 171 -14.11 9.87 -11.13
C ARG A 171 -15.44 9.11 -11.20
N GLU A 172 -15.47 7.99 -11.90
CA GLU A 172 -16.66 7.12 -12.01
C GLU A 172 -17.16 6.70 -10.62
N PHE A 173 -16.24 6.24 -9.75
CA PHE A 173 -16.57 5.92 -8.37
C PHE A 173 -17.23 7.09 -7.63
N LEU A 174 -16.69 8.30 -7.74
CA LEU A 174 -17.23 9.49 -7.08
C LEU A 174 -18.56 9.96 -7.68
N GLU A 175 -18.76 9.79 -9.00
CA GLU A 175 -20.05 10.10 -9.64
C GLU A 175 -21.15 9.17 -9.12
N ILE A 176 -20.90 7.87 -9.07
CA ILE A 176 -21.84 6.88 -8.52
C ILE A 176 -22.12 7.16 -7.04
N LEU A 177 -21.10 7.58 -6.28
CA LEU A 177 -21.24 7.89 -4.86
C LEU A 177 -22.19 9.07 -4.59
N LYS A 178 -22.35 10.02 -5.51
CA LYS A 178 -23.26 11.17 -5.35
C LYS A 178 -24.71 10.76 -5.18
N ASP A 179 -25.11 9.65 -5.77
CA ASP A 179 -26.47 9.15 -5.72
C ASP A 179 -26.74 8.27 -4.47
N TYR A 180 -25.71 8.04 -3.67
CA TYR A 180 -25.82 7.33 -2.40
C TYR A 180 -26.27 8.27 -1.30
N SER A 181 -27.53 8.12 -0.85
CA SER A 181 -28.20 8.94 0.17
C SER A 181 -28.37 8.20 1.50
#